data_7a73000998ee6a82a5697dbbd477d506
#
_entry.id   7a73000998ee6a82a5697dbbd477d506
#
_cell.length_a   1.000
_cell.length_b   1.000
_cell.length_c   1.000
_cell.angle_alpha   90.00
_cell.angle_beta   90.00
_cell.angle_gamma   90.00
#
_symmetry.space_group_name_H-M   'P 1'
#
loop_
_entity.id
_entity.type
_entity.pdbx_description
1 polymer ?
#
loop_
_entity_poly.entity_id
_entity_poly.type
_entity_poly.pdbx_seq_one_letter_code
_entity_poly.pdbx_strand_id
1 'polypeptide(L)'
;MAGALEFGVAGACNGVMTRSTVSTLPVPGFIVDDSACEVDDLAFCGGVQVMVAAGEQWSAVVERAVAEGWTGVEALDGVPGTVADVVRANGAAHGQEVADTVAAVRTWDRAAEAQRTFPAVDCAFVDGGSRFQEQLADGALRYDLLDVAFLFRQGDYSAPIVDEVLAGALDVAVGARVPLADVRAAASALRTVHETPSESTPGHA
;
A
#
# COMPACT_ATOMS: atom_id res chain seq x y z
N MET A 1 -48.04 12.90 -48.89
CA MET A 1 -46.84 12.28 -49.49
C MET A 1 -45.61 12.86 -48.82
N ALA A 2 -45.09 12.13 -47.87
CA ALA A 2 -43.97 12.55 -47.06
C ALA A 2 -42.73 11.78 -47.50
N GLY A 3 -41.71 12.47 -47.93
CA GLY A 3 -40.41 11.89 -48.21
C GLY A 3 -39.49 12.05 -47.00
N ALA A 4 -39.07 10.96 -46.44
CA ALA A 4 -38.06 10.92 -45.40
C ALA A 4 -36.67 10.91 -46.05
N LEU A 5 -35.83 11.84 -45.69
CA LEU A 5 -34.40 11.86 -46.01
C LEU A 5 -33.63 11.23 -44.84
N GLU A 6 -33.10 10.06 -45.07
CA GLU A 6 -32.12 9.46 -44.18
C GLU A 6 -30.74 10.07 -44.45
N PHE A 7 -30.17 10.70 -43.44
CA PHE A 7 -28.73 11.00 -43.40
C PHE A 7 -28.02 9.92 -42.58
N GLY A 8 -27.32 9.04 -43.28
CA GLY A 8 -26.38 8.13 -42.67
C GLY A 8 -25.11 8.89 -42.24
N VAL A 9 -24.77 8.84 -40.98
CA VAL A 9 -23.45 9.18 -40.48
C VAL A 9 -22.80 7.90 -39.98
N ALA A 10 -21.89 7.40 -40.79
CA ALA A 10 -20.95 6.36 -40.37
C ALA A 10 -19.78 7.04 -39.66
N GLY A 11 -19.39 6.51 -38.51
CA GLY A 11 -18.22 6.97 -37.80
C GLY A 11 -18.15 6.40 -36.39
N ALA A 12 -18.16 5.06 -36.30
CA ALA A 12 -17.95 4.39 -35.04
C ALA A 12 -16.44 4.28 -34.75
N CYS A 13 -15.94 5.06 -33.81
CA CYS A 13 -14.78 4.70 -33.03
C CYS A 13 -15.26 4.48 -31.61
N ASN A 14 -15.88 3.34 -31.37
CA ASN A 14 -16.24 2.88 -30.03
C ASN A 14 -15.27 1.79 -29.60
N GLY A 15 -14.08 2.21 -29.15
CA GLY A 15 -13.33 1.47 -28.18
C GLY A 15 -13.85 1.83 -26.79
N VAL A 16 -15.06 1.39 -26.45
CA VAL A 16 -15.49 1.37 -25.05
C VAL A 16 -14.68 0.29 -24.38
N MET A 17 -13.56 0.68 -23.75
CA MET A 17 -13.02 -0.11 -22.66
C MET A 17 -14.11 -0.17 -21.60
N THR A 18 -14.82 -1.27 -21.55
CA THR A 18 -15.64 -1.62 -20.40
C THR A 18 -14.67 -1.77 -19.24
N ARG A 19 -14.49 -0.71 -18.46
CA ARG A 19 -13.95 -0.82 -17.12
C ARG A 19 -14.82 -1.84 -16.40
N SER A 20 -14.23 -2.98 -16.11
CA SER A 20 -14.78 -3.88 -15.12
C SER A 20 -14.95 -3.05 -13.86
N THR A 21 -16.17 -2.70 -13.54
CA THR A 21 -16.54 -2.33 -12.18
C THR A 21 -16.24 -3.56 -11.34
N VAL A 22 -15.05 -3.61 -10.77
CA VAL A 22 -14.75 -4.55 -9.72
C VAL A 22 -15.75 -4.24 -8.63
N SER A 23 -16.73 -5.12 -8.49
CA SER A 23 -17.74 -5.05 -7.44
C SER A 23 -16.98 -5.17 -6.12
N THR A 24 -16.66 -4.03 -5.54
CA THR A 24 -16.02 -3.94 -4.24
C THR A 24 -17.06 -4.35 -3.21
N LEU A 25 -17.23 -5.64 -3.00
CA LEU A 25 -17.87 -6.10 -1.77
C LEU A 25 -17.04 -5.53 -0.63
N PRO A 26 -17.64 -4.85 0.34
CA PRO A 26 -16.92 -4.32 1.47
C PRO A 26 -16.26 -5.48 2.21
N VAL A 27 -14.96 -5.63 2.04
CA VAL A 27 -14.17 -6.54 2.87
C VAL A 27 -14.08 -5.87 4.23
N PRO A 28 -14.49 -6.53 5.32
CA PRO A 28 -14.34 -5.96 6.65
C PRO A 28 -12.91 -5.45 6.84
N GLY A 29 -12.76 -4.22 7.33
CA GLY A 29 -11.45 -3.61 7.57
C GLY A 29 -10.89 -2.75 6.44
N PHE A 30 -11.48 -2.79 5.22
CA PHE A 30 -11.03 -1.99 4.08
C PHE A 30 -12.19 -1.15 3.51
N ILE A 31 -11.94 0.14 3.35
CA ILE A 31 -12.83 1.06 2.62
C ILE A 31 -12.01 1.67 1.49
N VAL A 32 -12.44 1.43 0.25
CA VAL A 32 -11.78 1.95 -0.95
C VAL A 32 -12.57 3.16 -1.45
N ASP A 33 -11.91 4.28 -1.63
CA ASP A 33 -12.47 5.48 -2.24
C ASP A 33 -11.67 5.80 -3.51
N ASP A 34 -12.27 5.52 -4.66
CA ASP A 34 -11.75 5.80 -5.99
C ASP A 34 -12.47 6.99 -6.65
N SER A 35 -13.38 7.65 -5.92
CA SER A 35 -14.19 8.75 -6.45
C SER A 35 -13.37 9.97 -6.91
N ALA A 36 -12.16 10.14 -6.36
CA ALA A 36 -11.25 11.21 -6.79
C ALA A 36 -10.76 11.06 -8.24
N CYS A 37 -10.95 9.89 -8.85
CA CYS A 37 -10.58 9.62 -10.25
C CYS A 37 -11.68 10.02 -11.26
N GLU A 38 -12.87 10.42 -10.80
CA GLU A 38 -14.00 10.76 -11.68
C GLU A 38 -14.09 12.27 -12.01
N VAL A 39 -13.24 13.09 -11.45
CA VAL A 39 -13.29 14.55 -11.63
C VAL A 39 -12.35 14.97 -12.75
N ASP A 40 -12.94 15.20 -13.91
CA ASP A 40 -12.35 15.82 -15.11
C ASP A 40 -11.51 14.91 -16.04
N ASP A 41 -11.91 14.86 -17.30
CA ASP A 41 -11.22 14.17 -18.42
C ASP A 41 -9.75 14.59 -18.65
N LEU A 42 -9.22 15.52 -17.87
CA LEU A 42 -7.87 16.07 -17.99
C LEU A 42 -6.99 15.91 -16.75
N ALA A 43 -7.52 15.46 -15.62
CA ALA A 43 -6.75 15.19 -14.42
C ALA A 43 -6.50 13.68 -14.29
N PHE A 44 -5.38 13.21 -14.79
CA PHE A 44 -4.91 11.85 -14.55
C PHE A 44 -4.45 11.73 -13.08
N CYS A 45 -5.40 11.63 -12.17
CA CYS A 45 -5.15 11.31 -10.78
C CYS A 45 -5.10 9.77 -10.66
N GLY A 46 -3.95 9.17 -10.96
CA GLY A 46 -3.74 7.72 -10.86
C GLY A 46 -3.62 7.23 -9.41
N GLY A 47 -4.31 7.86 -8.45
CA GLY A 47 -4.28 7.52 -7.03
C GLY A 47 -5.61 6.96 -6.55
N VAL A 48 -5.53 5.94 -5.69
CA VAL A 48 -6.66 5.34 -4.96
C VAL A 48 -6.44 5.56 -3.48
N GLN A 49 -7.44 6.11 -2.78
CA GLN A 49 -7.42 6.21 -1.34
C GLN A 49 -8.07 4.96 -0.73
N VAL A 50 -7.34 4.32 0.17
CA VAL A 50 -7.81 3.10 0.85
C VAL A 50 -7.69 3.31 2.35
N MET A 51 -8.82 3.23 3.07
CA MET A 51 -8.82 3.25 4.52
C MET A 51 -8.79 1.82 5.04
N VAL A 52 -7.81 1.52 5.89
CA VAL A 52 -7.59 0.18 6.45
C VAL A 52 -7.64 0.25 7.97
N ALA A 53 -8.38 -0.67 8.59
CA ALA A 53 -8.41 -0.78 10.05
C ALA A 53 -7.01 -1.11 10.60
N ALA A 54 -6.63 -0.48 11.69
CA ALA A 54 -5.29 -0.61 12.28
C ALA A 54 -4.95 -2.03 12.76
N GLY A 55 -5.97 -2.84 13.06
CA GLY A 55 -5.82 -4.24 13.48
C GLY A 55 -5.67 -5.25 12.35
N GLU A 56 -5.82 -4.84 11.08
CA GLU A 56 -5.65 -5.73 9.94
C GLU A 56 -4.20 -6.22 9.83
N GLN A 57 -4.03 -7.47 9.37
CA GLN A 57 -2.69 -8.01 9.13
C GLN A 57 -2.04 -7.30 7.96
N TRP A 58 -0.78 -6.88 8.14
CA TRP A 58 -0.05 -6.16 7.09
C TRP A 58 0.07 -6.97 5.79
N SER A 59 0.30 -8.27 5.89
CA SER A 59 0.37 -9.17 4.74
C SER A 59 -0.91 -9.17 3.89
N ALA A 60 -2.09 -9.04 4.52
CA ALA A 60 -3.36 -8.94 3.80
C ALA A 60 -3.47 -7.62 3.03
N VAL A 61 -2.90 -6.53 3.58
CA VAL A 61 -2.86 -5.22 2.88
C VAL A 61 -1.99 -5.31 1.64
N VAL A 62 -0.77 -5.87 1.76
CA VAL A 62 0.15 -6.04 0.62
C VAL A 62 -0.44 -6.96 -0.43
N GLU A 63 -1.02 -8.09 -0.02
CA GLU A 63 -1.68 -9.02 -0.93
C GLU A 63 -2.76 -8.34 -1.75
N ARG A 64 -3.63 -7.59 -1.08
CA ARG A 64 -4.70 -6.87 -1.74
C ARG A 64 -4.17 -5.76 -2.64
N ALA A 65 -3.19 -4.99 -2.18
CA ALA A 65 -2.58 -3.93 -2.97
C ALA A 65 -2.03 -4.48 -4.30
N VAL A 66 -1.29 -5.59 -4.26
CA VAL A 66 -0.77 -6.24 -5.47
C VAL A 66 -1.88 -6.76 -6.37
N ALA A 67 -2.93 -7.37 -5.82
CA ALA A 67 -4.06 -7.90 -6.58
C ALA A 67 -4.87 -6.80 -7.30
N GLU A 68 -4.99 -5.63 -6.70
CA GLU A 68 -5.74 -4.48 -7.24
C GLU A 68 -4.84 -3.52 -8.07
N GLY A 69 -3.54 -3.83 -8.24
CA GLY A 69 -2.61 -2.98 -8.97
C GLY A 69 -2.26 -1.68 -8.21
N TRP A 70 -2.27 -1.69 -6.88
CA TRP A 70 -1.85 -0.56 -6.04
C TRP A 70 -0.36 -0.68 -5.74
N THR A 71 0.41 0.33 -6.14
CA THR A 71 1.87 0.31 -6.03
C THR A 71 2.36 1.03 -4.78
N GLY A 72 3.52 0.63 -4.28
CA GLY A 72 4.27 1.33 -3.23
C GLY A 72 4.43 0.56 -1.92
N VAL A 73 3.86 -0.66 -1.82
CA VAL A 73 3.99 -1.53 -0.63
C VAL A 73 4.38 -2.96 -0.99
N GLU A 74 4.55 -3.27 -2.26
CA GLU A 74 4.83 -4.63 -2.77
C GLU A 74 6.14 -5.21 -2.24
N ALA A 75 7.16 -4.38 -2.00
CA ALA A 75 8.43 -4.80 -1.41
C ALA A 75 8.38 -4.92 0.13
N LEU A 76 7.28 -4.46 0.75
CA LEU A 76 7.06 -4.60 2.19
C LEU A 76 6.36 -5.92 2.56
N ASP A 77 6.20 -6.85 1.61
CA ASP A 77 5.67 -8.18 1.92
C ASP A 77 6.59 -8.90 2.91
N GLY A 78 5.98 -9.65 3.83
CA GLY A 78 6.70 -10.32 4.91
C GLY A 78 7.11 -9.42 6.08
N VAL A 79 6.85 -8.10 6.07
CA VAL A 79 6.94 -7.28 7.30
C VAL A 79 5.91 -7.79 8.30
N PRO A 80 6.32 -8.25 9.49
CA PRO A 80 5.39 -8.87 10.44
C PRO A 80 4.54 -7.82 11.16
N GLY A 81 3.36 -8.26 11.59
CA GLY A 81 2.49 -7.47 12.44
C GLY A 81 1.24 -6.93 11.74
N THR A 82 0.54 -6.07 12.45
CA THR A 82 -0.65 -5.37 11.99
C THR A 82 -0.30 -4.07 11.28
N VAL A 83 -1.28 -3.45 10.63
CA VAL A 83 -1.15 -2.10 10.07
C VAL A 83 -0.67 -1.12 11.13
N ALA A 84 -1.20 -1.21 12.38
CA ALA A 84 -0.75 -0.36 13.48
C ALA A 84 0.74 -0.54 13.80
N ASP A 85 1.22 -1.78 13.81
CA ASP A 85 2.62 -2.09 14.13
C ASP A 85 3.56 -1.53 13.07
N VAL A 86 3.22 -1.77 11.79
CA VAL A 86 4.02 -1.31 10.65
C VAL A 86 4.04 0.21 10.54
N VAL A 87 2.89 0.88 10.72
CA VAL A 87 2.80 2.35 10.68
C VAL A 87 3.53 2.97 11.89
N ARG A 88 3.43 2.36 13.07
CA ARG A 88 4.13 2.83 14.27
C ARG A 88 5.64 2.77 14.11
N ALA A 89 6.14 1.70 13.51
CA ALA A 89 7.57 1.50 13.27
C ALA A 89 8.09 2.17 11.99
N ASN A 90 7.23 2.81 11.18
CA ASN A 90 7.56 3.22 9.81
C ASN A 90 8.22 2.07 9.04
N GLY A 91 7.52 0.94 8.94
CA GLY A 91 8.06 -0.28 8.33
C GLY A 91 8.66 -0.02 6.97
N ALA A 92 9.90 -0.46 6.79
CA ALA A 92 10.68 -0.24 5.58
C ALA A 92 11.36 -1.54 5.12
N ALA A 93 11.45 -1.73 3.81
CA ALA A 93 12.23 -2.79 3.19
C ALA A 93 12.51 -2.47 1.72
N HIS A 94 13.68 -2.88 1.25
CA HIS A 94 14.05 -2.83 -0.17
C HIS A 94 13.79 -1.47 -0.84
N GLY A 95 13.99 -0.37 -0.08
CA GLY A 95 13.83 0.99 -0.59
C GLY A 95 12.38 1.49 -0.63
N GLN A 96 11.43 0.77 -0.05
CA GLN A 96 10.07 1.24 0.20
C GLN A 96 9.87 1.46 1.70
N GLU A 97 9.09 2.47 2.05
CA GLU A 97 8.65 2.78 3.40
C GLU A 97 7.13 2.94 3.45
N VAL A 98 6.52 2.53 4.55
CA VAL A 98 5.06 2.70 4.70
C VAL A 98 4.66 4.17 4.66
N ALA A 99 5.52 5.06 5.13
CA ALA A 99 5.33 6.51 5.10
C ALA A 99 5.05 7.06 3.69
N ASP A 100 5.60 6.43 2.63
CA ASP A 100 5.44 6.86 1.23
C ASP A 100 3.99 6.75 0.74
N THR A 101 3.19 5.91 1.38
CA THR A 101 1.81 5.63 1.01
C THR A 101 0.77 6.11 2.02
N VAL A 102 1.18 6.46 3.24
CA VAL A 102 0.26 6.98 4.26
C VAL A 102 -0.21 8.39 3.89
N ALA A 103 -1.52 8.60 3.82
CA ALA A 103 -2.14 9.92 3.68
C ALA A 103 -2.52 10.52 5.04
N ALA A 104 -3.13 9.70 5.92
CA ALA A 104 -3.53 10.13 7.26
C ALA A 104 -3.67 8.92 8.20
N VAL A 105 -3.55 9.18 9.50
CA VAL A 105 -3.74 8.17 10.56
C VAL A 105 -4.76 8.70 11.55
N ARG A 106 -5.84 7.96 11.77
CA ARG A 106 -6.83 8.25 12.80
C ARG A 106 -6.52 7.46 14.06
N THR A 107 -6.52 8.16 15.19
CA THR A 107 -6.11 7.61 16.48
C THR A 107 -7.08 8.00 17.60
N TRP A 108 -7.02 7.26 18.70
CA TRP A 108 -7.47 7.70 19.99
C TRP A 108 -6.28 8.21 20.80
N ASP A 109 -6.24 9.49 21.15
CA ASP A 109 -5.22 10.10 22.01
C ASP A 109 -5.64 9.91 23.48
N ARG A 110 -4.96 9.02 24.20
CA ARG A 110 -5.26 8.68 25.60
C ARG A 110 -5.01 9.85 26.54
N ALA A 111 -4.06 10.74 26.22
CA ALA A 111 -3.78 11.91 27.04
C ALA A 111 -4.87 12.98 26.92
N ALA A 112 -5.49 13.11 25.74
CA ALA A 112 -6.53 14.08 25.48
C ALA A 112 -7.95 13.48 25.60
N GLU A 113 -8.06 12.16 25.78
CA GLU A 113 -9.33 11.39 25.79
C GLU A 113 -10.22 11.71 24.57
N ALA A 114 -9.61 11.83 23.39
CA ALA A 114 -10.30 12.25 22.18
C ALA A 114 -9.71 11.58 20.92
N GLN A 115 -10.54 11.47 19.90
CA GLN A 115 -10.05 11.06 18.57
C GLN A 115 -9.27 12.20 17.93
N ARG A 116 -8.16 11.84 17.29
CA ARG A 116 -7.32 12.74 16.50
C ARG A 116 -6.95 12.10 15.17
N THR A 117 -6.93 12.92 14.12
CA THR A 117 -6.45 12.50 12.80
C THR A 117 -5.18 13.29 12.50
N PHE A 118 -4.13 12.57 12.13
CA PHE A 118 -2.84 13.14 11.75
C PHE A 118 -2.66 12.95 10.25
N PRO A 119 -2.57 14.03 9.46
CA PRO A 119 -2.09 13.92 8.08
C PRO A 119 -0.64 13.43 8.08
N ALA A 120 -0.18 12.85 6.96
CA ALA A 120 1.15 12.23 6.85
C ALA A 120 2.27 13.14 7.38
N VAL A 121 2.23 14.44 7.08
CA VAL A 121 3.23 15.43 7.53
C VAL A 121 3.31 15.57 9.06
N ASP A 122 2.24 15.26 9.77
CA ASP A 122 2.16 15.34 11.22
C ASP A 122 2.44 14.00 11.92
N CYS A 123 2.59 12.90 11.15
CA CYS A 123 2.90 11.58 11.70
C CYS A 123 4.36 11.47 12.19
N ALA A 124 5.22 12.43 11.82
CA ALA A 124 6.63 12.49 12.21
C ALA A 124 7.36 11.16 11.94
N PHE A 125 7.17 10.60 10.75
CA PHE A 125 7.87 9.40 10.31
C PHE A 125 9.38 9.65 10.24
N VAL A 126 10.13 8.70 10.77
CA VAL A 126 11.59 8.63 10.72
C VAL A 126 12.01 7.17 10.54
N ASP A 127 13.29 6.92 10.29
CA ASP A 127 13.80 5.55 10.21
C ASP A 127 13.49 4.78 11.50
N GLY A 128 12.77 3.68 11.37
CA GLY A 128 12.35 2.81 12.47
C GLY A 128 11.29 3.38 13.42
N GLY A 129 10.64 4.51 13.10
CA GLY A 129 9.69 5.10 14.03
C GLY A 129 8.72 6.14 13.48
N SER A 130 7.79 6.51 14.36
CA SER A 130 6.82 7.56 14.10
C SER A 130 6.37 8.21 15.43
N ARG A 131 5.58 9.28 15.34
CA ARG A 131 4.89 9.88 16.49
C ARG A 131 4.13 8.88 17.35
N PHE A 132 3.67 7.80 16.75
CA PHE A 132 2.81 6.82 17.41
C PHE A 132 3.57 5.90 18.37
N GLN A 133 4.89 6.09 18.54
CA GLN A 133 5.71 5.47 19.59
C GLN A 133 5.75 6.31 20.88
N GLU A 134 5.15 7.51 20.90
CA GLU A 134 5.08 8.37 22.08
C GLU A 134 4.42 7.64 23.24
N GLN A 135 5.05 7.70 24.43
CA GLN A 135 4.57 7.05 25.63
C GLN A 135 4.06 8.07 26.64
N LEU A 136 3.11 7.65 27.45
CA LEU A 136 2.64 8.34 28.64
C LEU A 136 3.60 8.10 29.81
N ALA A 137 3.39 8.81 30.91
CA ALA A 137 4.23 8.70 32.10
C ALA A 137 4.24 7.30 32.74
N ASP A 138 3.21 6.50 32.49
CA ASP A 138 3.09 5.11 32.93
C ASP A 138 3.74 4.08 31.97
N GLY A 139 4.34 4.55 30.87
CA GLY A 139 4.96 3.72 29.83
C GLY A 139 4.00 3.17 28.79
N ALA A 140 2.70 3.42 28.91
CA ALA A 140 1.73 3.02 27.88
C ALA A 140 1.85 3.90 26.63
N LEU A 141 1.55 3.35 25.45
CA LEU A 141 1.48 4.15 24.23
C LEU A 141 0.38 5.19 24.35
N ARG A 142 0.69 6.42 23.93
CA ARG A 142 -0.26 7.54 23.95
C ARG A 142 -1.36 7.38 22.92
N TYR A 143 -1.04 6.84 21.74
CA TYR A 143 -1.95 6.76 20.62
C TYR A 143 -2.35 5.31 20.32
N ASP A 144 -3.65 5.02 20.41
CA ASP A 144 -4.23 3.81 19.83
C ASP A 144 -4.63 4.13 18.40
N LEU A 145 -4.00 3.47 17.42
CA LEU A 145 -4.36 3.62 16.02
C LEU A 145 -5.71 2.94 15.77
N LEU A 146 -6.62 3.63 15.11
CA LEU A 146 -7.95 3.14 14.78
C LEU A 146 -8.00 2.65 13.33
N ASP A 147 -7.57 3.51 12.41
CA ASP A 147 -7.42 3.21 10.99
C ASP A 147 -6.38 4.12 10.34
N VAL A 148 -5.95 3.70 9.16
CA VAL A 148 -4.94 4.38 8.34
C VAL A 148 -5.51 4.58 6.94
N ALA A 149 -5.48 5.80 6.46
CA ALA A 149 -5.77 6.13 5.08
C ALA A 149 -4.46 6.06 4.28
N PHE A 150 -4.41 5.17 3.31
CA PHE A 150 -3.34 5.06 2.34
C PHE A 150 -3.72 5.74 1.04
N LEU A 151 -2.75 6.32 0.34
CA LEU A 151 -2.90 6.84 -1.00
C LEU A 151 -1.94 6.08 -1.91
N PHE A 152 -2.47 5.12 -2.64
CA PHE A 152 -1.72 4.30 -3.58
C PHE A 152 -1.77 4.88 -4.98
N ARG A 153 -0.72 4.64 -5.77
CA ARG A 153 -0.76 4.82 -7.22
C ARG A 153 -1.27 3.55 -7.86
N GLN A 154 -1.99 3.67 -8.97
CA GLN A 154 -2.44 2.52 -9.75
C GLN A 154 -1.44 2.19 -10.87
N GLY A 155 -1.14 0.90 -11.03
CA GLY A 155 -0.26 0.40 -12.09
C GLY A 155 0.09 -1.06 -11.90
N ASP A 156 0.47 -1.72 -12.98
CA ASP A 156 0.84 -3.14 -12.99
C ASP A 156 2.32 -3.36 -12.64
N TYR A 157 3.11 -2.29 -12.67
CA TYR A 157 4.55 -2.32 -12.47
C TYR A 157 4.97 -1.49 -11.25
N SER A 158 6.01 -1.97 -10.58
CA SER A 158 6.63 -1.30 -9.44
C SER A 158 7.18 0.08 -9.79
N ALA A 159 7.50 0.88 -8.76
CA ALA A 159 8.50 1.93 -8.90
C ALA A 159 9.85 1.34 -9.37
N PRO A 160 10.79 2.16 -9.89
CA PRO A 160 12.12 1.66 -10.19
C PRO A 160 12.74 0.98 -8.97
N ILE A 161 13.25 -0.25 -9.15
CA ILE A 161 13.91 -0.99 -8.07
C ILE A 161 15.22 -0.27 -7.72
N VAL A 162 15.38 0.13 -6.47
CA VAL A 162 16.58 0.83 -5.99
C VAL A 162 17.48 -0.04 -5.12
N ASP A 163 16.94 -1.11 -4.55
CA ASP A 163 17.66 -2.03 -3.69
C ASP A 163 18.40 -3.09 -4.53
N GLU A 164 19.73 -3.19 -4.33
CA GLU A 164 20.59 -4.11 -5.10
C GLU A 164 20.28 -5.58 -4.78
N VAL A 165 19.87 -5.90 -3.55
CA VAL A 165 19.56 -7.26 -3.15
C VAL A 165 18.28 -7.74 -3.81
N LEU A 166 17.25 -6.88 -3.80
CA LEU A 166 16.00 -7.17 -4.50
C LEU A 166 16.19 -7.24 -6.01
N ALA A 167 16.99 -6.33 -6.60
CA ALA A 167 17.32 -6.36 -8.02
C ALA A 167 18.02 -7.66 -8.42
N GLY A 168 18.96 -8.13 -7.59
CA GLY A 168 19.65 -9.41 -7.78
C GLY A 168 18.72 -10.61 -7.66
N ALA A 169 17.78 -10.60 -6.72
CA ALA A 169 16.79 -11.67 -6.55
C ALA A 169 15.81 -11.75 -7.73
N LEU A 170 15.55 -10.62 -8.39
CA LEU A 170 14.68 -10.50 -9.56
C LEU A 170 15.43 -10.70 -10.90
N ASP A 171 16.75 -10.85 -10.87
CA ASP A 171 17.61 -10.91 -12.06
C ASP A 171 17.43 -9.72 -13.02
N VAL A 172 17.34 -8.51 -12.44
CA VAL A 172 17.17 -7.26 -13.19
C VAL A 172 18.22 -6.22 -12.79
N ALA A 173 18.41 -5.22 -13.64
CA ALA A 173 19.26 -4.07 -13.28
C ALA A 173 18.54 -3.15 -12.29
N VAL A 174 19.32 -2.50 -11.40
CA VAL A 174 18.83 -1.39 -10.58
C VAL A 174 18.22 -0.32 -11.50
N GLY A 175 17.05 0.20 -11.14
CA GLY A 175 16.26 1.12 -11.95
C GLY A 175 15.22 0.45 -12.85
N ALA A 176 15.22 -0.88 -12.97
CA ALA A 176 14.17 -1.60 -13.68
C ALA A 176 12.81 -1.48 -12.98
N ARG A 177 11.73 -1.63 -13.76
CA ARG A 177 10.36 -1.77 -13.27
C ARG A 177 9.88 -3.17 -13.59
N VAL A 178 9.31 -3.84 -12.62
CA VAL A 178 8.86 -5.23 -12.71
C VAL A 178 7.41 -5.36 -12.26
N PRO A 179 6.68 -6.41 -12.69
CA PRO A 179 5.33 -6.66 -12.21
C PRO A 179 5.29 -6.72 -10.67
N LEU A 180 4.23 -6.16 -10.08
CA LEU A 180 4.07 -6.08 -8.62
C LEU A 180 4.13 -7.46 -7.95
N ALA A 181 3.54 -8.48 -8.59
CA ALA A 181 3.54 -9.84 -8.08
C ALA A 181 4.96 -10.44 -7.96
N ASP A 182 5.84 -10.11 -8.91
CA ASP A 182 7.22 -10.60 -8.91
C ASP A 182 8.03 -9.93 -7.79
N VAL A 183 7.85 -8.60 -7.60
CA VAL A 183 8.48 -7.87 -6.48
C VAL A 183 8.05 -8.46 -5.15
N ARG A 184 6.73 -8.65 -4.95
CA ARG A 184 6.18 -9.26 -3.75
C ARG A 184 6.78 -10.63 -3.48
N ALA A 185 6.82 -11.50 -4.48
CA ALA A 185 7.36 -12.86 -4.34
C ALA A 185 8.85 -12.85 -3.97
N ALA A 186 9.65 -11.99 -4.59
CA ALA A 186 11.07 -11.86 -4.30
C ALA A 186 11.30 -11.29 -2.88
N ALA A 187 10.57 -10.26 -2.47
CA ALA A 187 10.67 -9.67 -1.14
C ALA A 187 10.32 -10.69 -0.05
N SER A 188 9.24 -11.44 -0.23
CA SER A 188 8.83 -12.51 0.70
C SER A 188 9.89 -13.61 0.81
N ALA A 189 10.48 -14.03 -0.31
CA ALA A 189 11.54 -15.05 -0.33
C ALA A 189 12.82 -14.58 0.40
N LEU A 190 13.22 -13.33 0.22
CA LEU A 190 14.40 -12.75 0.87
C LEU A 190 14.23 -12.71 2.41
N ARG A 191 13.04 -12.45 2.92
CA ARG A 191 12.78 -12.47 4.37
C ARG A 191 12.86 -13.86 4.98
N THR A 192 12.26 -14.86 4.34
CA THR A 192 12.30 -16.24 4.84
C THR A 192 13.73 -16.76 4.99
N VAL A 193 14.66 -16.33 4.13
CA VAL A 193 16.07 -16.70 4.25
C VAL A 193 16.74 -16.04 5.47
N HIS A 194 16.32 -14.85 5.88
CA HIS A 194 16.89 -14.15 7.05
C HIS A 194 16.36 -14.70 8.39
N GLU A 195 15.17 -15.30 8.41
CA GLU A 195 14.54 -15.86 9.61
C GLU A 195 14.91 -17.30 9.91
N THR A 196 15.60 -18.02 9.01
CA THR A 196 16.10 -19.37 9.28
C THR A 196 17.30 -19.27 10.23
N PRO A 197 17.21 -19.74 11.49
CA PRO A 197 18.36 -19.79 12.39
C PRO A 197 19.41 -20.69 11.76
N SER A 198 20.65 -20.19 11.67
CA SER A 198 21.78 -21.04 11.30
C SER A 198 21.82 -22.22 12.26
N GLU A 199 21.53 -23.41 11.73
CA GLU A 199 21.62 -24.68 12.46
C GLU A 199 23.03 -24.81 13.02
N SER A 200 23.14 -24.69 14.34
CA SER A 200 24.37 -24.84 15.08
C SER A 200 24.92 -26.23 14.79
N THR A 201 26.03 -26.32 14.09
CA THR A 201 26.81 -27.55 13.92
C THR A 201 27.12 -28.11 15.30
N PRO A 202 26.67 -29.34 15.64
CA PRO A 202 27.06 -29.97 16.91
C PRO A 202 28.56 -30.25 16.84
N GLY A 203 29.30 -29.61 17.76
CA GLY A 203 30.72 -29.82 17.96
C GLY A 203 31.01 -31.31 18.22
N HIS A 204 31.95 -31.85 17.44
CA HIS A 204 32.58 -33.10 17.71
C HIS A 204 33.40 -32.99 19.01
N ALA A 205 33.02 -33.78 19.98
CA ALA A 205 33.86 -34.15 21.14
C ALA A 205 34.74 -35.32 20.79
#